data_c251436693bbe0e215555f394c7f2b0b
#
_entry.id   c251436693bbe0e215555f394c7f2b0b
#
_cell.length_a   1.000
_cell.length_b   1.000
_cell.length_c   1.000
_cell.angle_alpha   90.00
_cell.angle_beta   90.00
_cell.angle_gamma   90.00
#
_symmetry.space_group_name_H-M   'P 1'
#
loop_
_entity.id
_entity.type
_entity.pdbx_description
1 polymer ?
#
loop_
_entity_poly.entity_id
_entity_poly.type
_entity_poly.pdbx_seq_one_letter_code
_entity_poly.pdbx_strand_id
1 'polypeptide(L)'
;MSAELLASLSSALANGEVAIEDFLGSPKSQALGGFELTQAAVWCKEAGSVSSAKTLLARAIEKEPDCVAAHYEIAVILRLEGKHLEALSSLQAAREAAPDDIRVAAFCAHLLYAIGAWEDATKILCGTPARSAEQQHDIDVLSQFGHYIRHFPRDRAVYNLMQIKLQRPYLSVEGVAGKIRAAVAAKRPFALIRMGDGEGAFANLGGQDESRYAALYGQNRQDFVRMWWGQQADRYVLGFDPIGHKVMDLTSECDIVGVPYESWLRHEYSIASTRGIPGLSNIHRFFLADKNVGPESFCSQHIHIELHTAGLLDEILRGTKQIGLISCRSDLPSLLSTHFGIEDVEFYQIPGEQNYGQCDEDFRDAHFPDTFRILQNDLSRDHHGRLFLVAGGVLGKYYVQTIKSYGGIAIDIGSLADGWCGINTRPGFNYRLAL
;
A
#
# COMPACT_ATOMS: atom_id res chain seq x y z
N MET A 1 10.60 -17.03 -28.74
CA MET A 1 12.02 -17.17 -28.36
C MET A 1 12.35 -18.65 -28.27
N SER A 2 13.48 -19.13 -28.85
CA SER A 2 13.86 -20.54 -28.76
C SER A 2 14.25 -20.93 -27.34
N ALA A 3 14.02 -22.20 -26.94
CA ALA A 3 14.38 -22.69 -25.61
C ALA A 3 15.88 -22.53 -25.30
N GLU A 4 16.73 -22.64 -26.32
CA GLU A 4 18.18 -22.47 -26.20
C GLU A 4 18.58 -21.01 -25.88
N LEU A 5 17.85 -20.06 -26.42
CA LEU A 5 18.07 -18.64 -26.21
C LEU A 5 17.59 -18.20 -24.81
N LEU A 6 16.45 -18.75 -24.39
CA LEU A 6 15.93 -18.60 -23.02
C LEU A 6 16.96 -19.11 -22.00
N ALA A 7 17.54 -20.30 -22.24
CA ALA A 7 18.55 -20.87 -21.37
C ALA A 7 19.84 -20.01 -21.32
N SER A 8 20.26 -19.46 -22.46
CA SER A 8 21.44 -18.57 -22.55
C SER A 8 21.20 -17.27 -21.78
N LEU A 9 20.03 -16.65 -21.91
CA LEU A 9 19.69 -15.41 -21.18
C LEU A 9 19.54 -15.68 -19.68
N SER A 10 18.83 -16.75 -19.30
CA SER A 10 18.69 -17.16 -17.90
C SER A 10 20.03 -17.42 -17.23
N SER A 11 20.97 -18.07 -17.97
CA SER A 11 22.34 -18.26 -17.49
C SER A 11 23.09 -16.96 -17.35
N ALA A 12 22.95 -16.01 -18.28
CA ALA A 12 23.59 -14.70 -18.20
C ALA A 12 23.06 -13.90 -17.01
N LEU A 13 21.75 -13.92 -16.77
CA LEU A 13 21.13 -13.26 -15.61
C LEU A 13 21.62 -13.84 -14.27
N ALA A 14 21.78 -15.17 -14.19
CA ALA A 14 22.30 -15.83 -12.99
C ALA A 14 23.78 -15.51 -12.72
N ASN A 15 24.57 -15.19 -13.74
CA ASN A 15 26.00 -14.89 -13.65
C ASN A 15 26.33 -13.38 -13.55
N GLY A 16 25.31 -12.52 -13.51
CA GLY A 16 25.46 -11.09 -13.26
C GLY A 16 25.66 -10.20 -14.49
N GLU A 17 25.94 -8.95 -14.25
CA GLU A 17 25.89 -7.87 -15.24
C GLU A 17 26.87 -8.07 -16.40
N VAL A 18 28.11 -8.54 -16.13
CA VAL A 18 29.12 -8.82 -17.16
C VAL A 18 28.66 -9.91 -18.14
N ALA A 19 28.03 -10.98 -17.62
CA ALA A 19 27.53 -12.05 -18.48
C ALA A 19 26.34 -11.61 -19.33
N ILE A 20 25.58 -10.64 -18.85
CA ILE A 20 24.49 -10.00 -19.63
C ILE A 20 25.07 -9.16 -20.76
N GLU A 21 26.13 -8.39 -20.51
CA GLU A 21 26.82 -7.61 -21.53
C GLU A 21 27.42 -8.50 -22.63
N ASP A 22 28.05 -9.62 -22.24
CA ASP A 22 28.57 -10.61 -23.17
C ASP A 22 27.46 -11.24 -24.03
N PHE A 23 26.31 -11.56 -23.41
CA PHE A 23 25.12 -12.00 -24.12
C PHE A 23 24.65 -10.96 -25.13
N LEU A 24 24.56 -9.69 -24.73
CA LEU A 24 24.16 -8.56 -25.59
C LEU A 24 25.10 -8.38 -26.79
N GLY A 25 26.39 -8.67 -26.65
CA GLY A 25 27.38 -8.66 -27.72
C GLY A 25 27.34 -9.88 -28.66
N SER A 26 26.65 -10.96 -28.26
CA SER A 26 26.68 -12.23 -28.98
C SER A 26 25.89 -12.22 -30.31
N PRO A 27 26.28 -13.05 -31.29
CA PRO A 27 25.49 -13.24 -32.49
C PRO A 27 24.05 -13.73 -32.24
N LYS A 28 23.84 -14.44 -31.12
CA LYS A 28 22.53 -14.93 -30.70
C LYS A 28 21.58 -13.75 -30.40
N SER A 29 22.03 -12.74 -29.66
CA SER A 29 21.23 -11.55 -29.35
C SER A 29 20.97 -10.69 -30.59
N GLN A 30 21.93 -10.66 -31.52
CA GLN A 30 21.80 -9.94 -32.78
C GLN A 30 20.73 -10.53 -33.72
N ALA A 31 20.45 -11.84 -33.62
CA ALA A 31 19.43 -12.52 -34.40
C ALA A 31 18.01 -12.33 -33.90
N LEU A 32 17.81 -11.75 -32.68
CA LEU A 32 16.49 -11.54 -32.09
C LEU A 32 15.70 -10.45 -32.79
N GLY A 33 14.39 -10.64 -32.96
CA GLY A 33 13.43 -9.61 -33.38
C GLY A 33 13.07 -8.65 -32.24
N GLY A 34 12.32 -7.59 -32.55
CA GLY A 34 11.91 -6.56 -31.57
C GLY A 34 11.13 -7.10 -30.40
N PHE A 35 10.17 -8.00 -30.67
CA PHE A 35 9.39 -8.65 -29.61
C PHE A 35 10.25 -9.50 -28.65
N GLU A 36 11.17 -10.30 -29.20
CA GLU A 36 12.04 -11.16 -28.41
C GLU A 36 13.05 -10.34 -27.57
N LEU A 37 13.59 -9.27 -28.12
CA LEU A 37 14.44 -8.31 -27.41
C LEU A 37 13.67 -7.64 -26.26
N THR A 38 12.40 -7.32 -26.48
CA THR A 38 11.53 -6.75 -25.43
C THR A 38 11.29 -7.74 -24.30
N GLN A 39 11.02 -9.02 -24.61
CA GLN A 39 10.89 -10.05 -23.55
C GLN A 39 12.18 -10.22 -22.75
N ALA A 40 13.34 -10.23 -23.42
CA ALA A 40 14.63 -10.29 -22.76
C ALA A 40 14.86 -9.06 -21.85
N ALA A 41 14.44 -7.88 -22.28
CA ALA A 41 14.51 -6.66 -21.49
C ALA A 41 13.64 -6.71 -20.22
N VAL A 42 12.43 -7.25 -20.33
CA VAL A 42 11.56 -7.44 -19.16
C VAL A 42 12.23 -8.33 -18.12
N TRP A 43 12.84 -9.42 -18.52
CA TRP A 43 13.58 -10.29 -17.59
C TRP A 43 14.80 -9.64 -16.96
N CYS A 44 15.57 -8.86 -17.73
CA CYS A 44 16.68 -8.07 -17.17
C CYS A 44 16.18 -7.07 -16.13
N LYS A 45 15.05 -6.40 -16.40
CA LYS A 45 14.40 -5.46 -15.46
C LYS A 45 13.98 -6.17 -14.16
N GLU A 46 13.33 -7.32 -14.26
CA GLU A 46 12.91 -8.13 -13.11
C GLU A 46 14.09 -8.65 -12.28
N ALA A 47 15.21 -8.95 -12.93
CA ALA A 47 16.47 -9.31 -12.29
C ALA A 47 17.25 -8.10 -11.73
N GLY A 48 16.72 -6.87 -11.83
CA GLY A 48 17.35 -5.66 -11.31
C GLY A 48 18.35 -5.00 -12.27
N SER A 49 18.62 -5.58 -13.45
CA SER A 49 19.56 -5.02 -14.44
C SER A 49 18.87 -4.04 -15.39
N VAL A 50 18.53 -2.87 -14.87
CA VAL A 50 17.79 -1.81 -15.61
C VAL A 50 18.60 -1.27 -16.78
N SER A 51 19.94 -1.16 -16.68
CA SER A 51 20.81 -0.70 -17.76
C SER A 51 20.74 -1.62 -18.98
N SER A 52 20.86 -2.94 -18.74
CA SER A 52 20.75 -3.96 -19.80
C SER A 52 19.35 -4.00 -20.43
N ALA A 53 18.32 -3.83 -19.61
CA ALA A 53 16.95 -3.74 -20.11
C ALA A 53 16.78 -2.56 -21.09
N LYS A 54 17.28 -1.37 -20.74
CA LYS A 54 17.26 -0.21 -21.63
C LYS A 54 18.00 -0.44 -22.95
N THR A 55 19.17 -1.08 -22.90
CA THR A 55 19.95 -1.41 -24.10
C THR A 55 19.18 -2.36 -25.03
N LEU A 56 18.52 -3.38 -24.48
CA LEU A 56 17.69 -4.32 -25.26
C LEU A 56 16.48 -3.62 -25.86
N LEU A 57 15.80 -2.76 -25.11
CA LEU A 57 14.63 -2.01 -25.60
C LEU A 57 15.02 -1.02 -26.71
N ALA A 58 16.16 -0.33 -26.57
CA ALA A 58 16.67 0.55 -27.60
C ALA A 58 16.93 -0.22 -28.94
N ARG A 59 17.54 -1.42 -28.82
CA ARG A 59 17.74 -2.30 -30.00
C ARG A 59 16.43 -2.83 -30.57
N ALA A 60 15.44 -3.13 -29.71
CA ALA A 60 14.12 -3.54 -30.17
C ALA A 60 13.48 -2.47 -31.03
N ILE A 61 13.50 -1.22 -30.57
CA ILE A 61 12.98 -0.05 -31.27
C ILE A 61 13.76 0.25 -32.56
N GLU A 62 15.10 0.10 -32.54
CA GLU A 62 15.93 0.27 -33.74
C GLU A 62 15.55 -0.75 -34.85
N LYS A 63 15.28 -2.00 -34.46
CA LYS A 63 14.89 -3.05 -35.43
C LYS A 63 13.43 -2.96 -35.87
N GLU A 64 12.55 -2.64 -34.94
CA GLU A 64 11.11 -2.54 -35.15
C GLU A 64 10.60 -1.22 -34.54
N PRO A 65 10.68 -0.08 -35.27
CA PRO A 65 10.30 1.22 -34.74
C PRO A 65 8.85 1.35 -34.26
N ASP A 66 7.98 0.48 -34.73
CA ASP A 66 6.57 0.35 -34.36
C ASP A 66 6.29 -0.73 -33.28
N CYS A 67 7.34 -1.26 -32.65
CA CYS A 67 7.20 -2.25 -31.58
C CYS A 67 6.54 -1.64 -30.34
N VAL A 68 5.21 -1.73 -30.25
CA VAL A 68 4.40 -1.19 -29.14
C VAL A 68 4.90 -1.66 -27.77
N ALA A 69 5.23 -2.96 -27.64
CA ALA A 69 5.70 -3.52 -26.38
C ALA A 69 7.05 -2.89 -25.93
N ALA A 70 7.98 -2.63 -26.86
CA ALA A 70 9.27 -2.01 -26.53
C ALA A 70 9.10 -0.56 -26.06
N HIS A 71 8.27 0.20 -26.74
CA HIS A 71 7.93 1.58 -26.35
C HIS A 71 7.20 1.64 -24.99
N TYR A 72 6.32 0.67 -24.73
CA TYR A 72 5.63 0.57 -23.45
C TYR A 72 6.61 0.29 -22.29
N GLU A 73 7.46 -0.72 -22.45
CA GLU A 73 8.41 -1.12 -21.41
C GLU A 73 9.48 -0.06 -21.11
N ILE A 74 9.97 0.65 -22.15
CA ILE A 74 10.90 1.76 -21.90
C ILE A 74 10.20 2.91 -21.17
N ALA A 75 8.95 3.19 -21.47
CA ALA A 75 8.14 4.18 -20.74
C ALA A 75 7.93 3.78 -19.28
N VAL A 76 7.76 2.50 -18.96
CA VAL A 76 7.71 1.99 -17.57
C VAL A 76 9.00 2.33 -16.84
N ILE A 77 10.15 2.06 -17.44
CA ILE A 77 11.46 2.37 -16.84
C ILE A 77 11.63 3.88 -16.63
N LEU A 78 11.35 4.68 -17.66
CA LEU A 78 11.48 6.14 -17.60
C LEU A 78 10.55 6.75 -16.52
N ARG A 79 9.34 6.23 -16.37
CA ARG A 79 8.45 6.64 -15.27
C ARG A 79 9.06 6.38 -13.90
N LEU A 80 9.66 5.20 -13.71
CA LEU A 80 10.32 4.84 -12.44
C LEU A 80 11.53 5.76 -12.15
N GLU A 81 12.16 6.29 -13.19
CA GLU A 81 13.23 7.30 -13.08
C GLU A 81 12.70 8.74 -12.89
N GLY A 82 11.38 8.94 -12.86
CA GLY A 82 10.75 10.27 -12.78
C GLY A 82 10.77 11.07 -14.10
N LYS A 83 11.16 10.45 -15.21
CA LYS A 83 11.27 11.07 -16.53
C LYS A 83 9.95 11.01 -17.29
N HIS A 84 8.91 11.66 -16.76
CA HIS A 84 7.55 11.55 -17.28
C HIS A 84 7.39 12.02 -18.71
N LEU A 85 8.08 13.08 -19.13
CA LEU A 85 7.99 13.60 -20.51
C LEU A 85 8.65 12.67 -21.53
N GLU A 86 9.79 12.07 -21.19
CA GLU A 86 10.44 11.07 -22.05
C GLU A 86 9.58 9.80 -22.16
N ALA A 87 8.97 9.38 -21.05
CA ALA A 87 8.02 8.25 -21.05
C ALA A 87 6.81 8.53 -21.95
N LEU A 88 6.24 9.73 -21.89
CA LEU A 88 5.14 10.14 -22.77
C LEU A 88 5.53 10.13 -24.25
N SER A 89 6.74 10.58 -24.58
CA SER A 89 7.25 10.52 -25.97
C SER A 89 7.32 9.08 -26.48
N SER A 90 7.80 8.14 -25.65
CA SER A 90 7.83 6.72 -26.02
C SER A 90 6.42 6.14 -26.18
N LEU A 91 5.49 6.49 -25.29
CA LEU A 91 4.10 6.04 -25.40
C LEU A 91 3.36 6.67 -26.58
N GLN A 92 3.74 7.85 -27.02
CA GLN A 92 3.19 8.45 -28.23
C GLN A 92 3.52 7.60 -29.45
N ALA A 93 4.75 7.13 -29.61
CA ALA A 93 5.14 6.21 -30.69
C ALA A 93 4.35 4.89 -30.59
N ALA A 94 4.18 4.34 -29.38
CA ALA A 94 3.33 3.16 -29.18
C ALA A 94 1.87 3.40 -29.62
N ARG A 95 1.32 4.59 -29.35
CA ARG A 95 -0.05 4.96 -29.75
C ARG A 95 -0.21 5.17 -31.26
N GLU A 96 0.79 5.70 -31.91
CA GLU A 96 0.80 5.84 -33.38
C GLU A 96 0.77 4.46 -34.05
N ALA A 97 1.50 3.47 -33.48
CA ALA A 97 1.51 2.09 -33.97
C ALA A 97 0.24 1.30 -33.58
N ALA A 98 -0.36 1.58 -32.44
CA ALA A 98 -1.56 0.90 -31.92
C ALA A 98 -2.53 1.89 -31.25
N PRO A 99 -3.29 2.69 -32.02
CA PRO A 99 -4.13 3.76 -31.49
C PRO A 99 -5.29 3.25 -30.58
N ASP A 100 -5.70 2.02 -30.76
CA ASP A 100 -6.78 1.36 -30.01
C ASP A 100 -6.27 0.51 -28.82
N ASP A 101 -4.96 0.51 -28.53
CA ASP A 101 -4.46 -0.22 -27.36
C ASP A 101 -4.73 0.57 -26.08
N ILE A 102 -5.73 0.04 -25.33
CA ILE A 102 -6.18 0.69 -24.07
C ILE A 102 -5.09 0.75 -23.01
N ARG A 103 -4.16 -0.21 -22.96
CA ARG A 103 -3.07 -0.24 -21.97
C ARG A 103 -2.14 0.95 -22.19
N VAL A 104 -1.83 1.22 -23.48
CA VAL A 104 -1.02 2.38 -23.88
C VAL A 104 -1.75 3.69 -23.57
N ALA A 105 -3.06 3.76 -23.93
CA ALA A 105 -3.89 4.94 -23.65
C ALA A 105 -4.02 5.20 -22.15
N ALA A 106 -4.25 4.18 -21.36
CA ALA A 106 -4.34 4.26 -19.90
C ALA A 106 -3.03 4.73 -19.28
N PHE A 107 -1.89 4.23 -19.76
CA PHE A 107 -0.58 4.65 -19.25
C PHE A 107 -0.26 6.11 -19.64
N CYS A 108 -0.58 6.53 -20.87
CA CYS A 108 -0.49 7.92 -21.27
C CYS A 108 -1.31 8.84 -20.37
N ALA A 109 -2.58 8.48 -20.14
CA ALA A 109 -3.48 9.26 -19.30
C ALA A 109 -2.94 9.38 -17.86
N HIS A 110 -2.41 8.28 -17.31
CA HIS A 110 -1.81 8.28 -15.99
C HIS A 110 -0.60 9.22 -15.88
N LEU A 111 0.32 9.21 -16.84
CA LEU A 111 1.45 10.12 -16.87
C LEU A 111 1.04 11.58 -17.07
N LEU A 112 0.03 11.83 -17.92
CA LEU A 112 -0.54 13.15 -18.11
C LEU A 112 -1.17 13.71 -16.83
N TYR A 113 -1.84 12.85 -16.06
CA TYR A 113 -2.33 13.22 -14.71
C TYR A 113 -1.20 13.57 -13.75
N ALA A 114 -0.09 12.83 -13.77
CA ALA A 114 1.07 13.09 -12.92
C ALA A 114 1.72 14.46 -13.21
N ILE A 115 1.72 14.92 -14.47
CA ILE A 115 2.26 16.24 -14.86
C ILE A 115 1.20 17.34 -14.89
N GLY A 116 -0.07 17.06 -14.55
CA GLY A 116 -1.16 18.03 -14.51
C GLY A 116 -1.81 18.36 -15.87
N ALA A 117 -1.53 17.59 -16.92
CA ALA A 117 -2.10 17.76 -18.27
C ALA A 117 -3.46 17.02 -18.39
N TRP A 118 -4.42 17.36 -17.56
CA TRP A 118 -5.68 16.63 -17.38
C TRP A 118 -6.57 16.61 -18.62
N GLU A 119 -6.61 17.69 -19.39
CA GLU A 119 -7.42 17.78 -20.62
C GLU A 119 -6.91 16.80 -21.68
N ASP A 120 -5.59 16.67 -21.83
CA ASP A 120 -5.00 15.75 -22.78
C ASP A 120 -5.20 14.30 -22.36
N ALA A 121 -5.11 14.00 -21.06
CA ALA A 121 -5.48 12.69 -20.53
C ALA A 121 -6.93 12.32 -20.87
N THR A 122 -7.86 13.27 -20.66
CA THR A 122 -9.28 13.07 -20.99
C THR A 122 -9.48 12.84 -22.48
N LYS A 123 -8.85 13.62 -23.36
CA LYS A 123 -8.92 13.44 -24.81
C LYS A 123 -8.44 12.05 -25.25
N ILE A 124 -7.34 11.56 -24.64
CA ILE A 124 -6.82 10.23 -24.94
C ILE A 124 -7.84 9.15 -24.55
N LEU A 125 -8.36 9.20 -23.34
CA LEU A 125 -9.33 8.20 -22.85
C LEU A 125 -10.62 8.20 -23.68
N CYS A 126 -11.19 9.39 -23.95
CA CYS A 126 -12.40 9.51 -24.76
C CYS A 126 -12.18 9.11 -26.23
N GLY A 127 -10.96 9.24 -26.76
CA GLY A 127 -10.64 8.86 -28.14
C GLY A 127 -10.26 7.39 -28.33
N THR A 128 -10.19 6.60 -27.24
CA THR A 128 -9.82 5.19 -27.29
C THR A 128 -11.08 4.31 -27.16
N PRO A 129 -11.46 3.53 -28.17
CA PRO A 129 -12.66 2.71 -28.13
C PRO A 129 -12.48 1.51 -27.21
N ALA A 130 -13.42 1.31 -26.28
CA ALA A 130 -13.49 0.07 -25.50
C ALA A 130 -14.06 -1.07 -26.37
N ARG A 131 -13.40 -2.22 -26.32
CA ARG A 131 -13.81 -3.45 -27.05
C ARG A 131 -14.44 -4.50 -26.12
N SER A 132 -14.42 -4.25 -24.80
CA SER A 132 -15.04 -5.11 -23.79
C SER A 132 -15.56 -4.26 -22.62
N ALA A 133 -16.41 -4.87 -21.77
CA ALA A 133 -16.88 -4.24 -20.54
C ALA A 133 -15.74 -3.96 -19.55
N GLU A 134 -14.72 -4.81 -19.52
CA GLU A 134 -13.52 -4.62 -18.70
C GLU A 134 -12.74 -3.37 -19.14
N GLN A 135 -12.50 -3.23 -20.45
CA GLN A 135 -11.85 -2.03 -20.98
C GLN A 135 -12.65 -0.75 -20.75
N GLN A 136 -13.97 -0.82 -20.83
CA GLN A 136 -14.83 0.33 -20.51
C GLN A 136 -14.69 0.68 -19.01
N HIS A 137 -14.64 -0.33 -18.14
CA HIS A 137 -14.42 -0.13 -16.71
C HIS A 137 -13.08 0.57 -16.43
N ASP A 138 -11.99 0.16 -17.08
CA ASP A 138 -10.67 0.81 -16.94
C ASP A 138 -10.71 2.30 -17.37
N ILE A 139 -11.41 2.59 -18.47
CA ILE A 139 -11.62 3.98 -18.92
C ILE A 139 -12.42 4.77 -17.88
N ASP A 140 -13.48 4.19 -17.34
CA ASP A 140 -14.34 4.84 -16.33
C ASP A 140 -13.56 5.13 -15.04
N VAL A 141 -12.75 4.17 -14.57
CA VAL A 141 -11.87 4.35 -13.40
C VAL A 141 -10.92 5.52 -13.59
N LEU A 142 -10.20 5.56 -14.74
CA LEU A 142 -9.23 6.62 -15.02
C LEU A 142 -9.92 7.98 -15.25
N SER A 143 -11.07 7.99 -15.91
CA SER A 143 -11.85 9.23 -16.12
C SER A 143 -12.34 9.79 -14.79
N GLN A 144 -12.87 8.94 -13.92
CA GLN A 144 -13.30 9.33 -12.58
C GLN A 144 -12.12 9.77 -11.71
N PHE A 145 -10.96 9.13 -11.86
CA PHE A 145 -9.73 9.57 -11.20
C PHE A 145 -9.31 10.99 -11.65
N GLY A 146 -9.34 11.28 -12.94
CA GLY A 146 -9.09 12.63 -13.47
C GLY A 146 -10.05 13.67 -12.87
N HIS A 147 -11.33 13.33 -12.78
CA HIS A 147 -12.32 14.17 -12.09
C HIS A 147 -11.99 14.32 -10.60
N TYR A 148 -11.57 13.26 -9.93
CA TYR A 148 -11.24 13.26 -8.50
C TYR A 148 -10.09 14.24 -8.21
N ILE A 149 -8.94 14.13 -8.92
CA ILE A 149 -7.77 14.98 -8.67
C ILE A 149 -8.02 16.45 -9.03
N ARG A 150 -8.93 16.75 -9.95
CA ARG A 150 -9.36 18.13 -10.22
C ARG A 150 -10.20 18.72 -9.09
N HIS A 151 -11.07 17.92 -8.46
CA HIS A 151 -11.88 18.34 -7.31
C HIS A 151 -11.07 18.41 -6.02
N PHE A 152 -10.14 17.50 -5.87
CA PHE A 152 -9.27 17.35 -4.71
C PHE A 152 -7.80 17.42 -5.15
N PRO A 153 -7.32 18.58 -5.64
CA PRO A 153 -5.93 18.76 -6.02
C PRO A 153 -5.03 18.67 -4.76
N ARG A 154 -3.73 18.43 -5.00
CA ARG A 154 -2.73 18.26 -3.95
C ARG A 154 -2.82 19.32 -2.84
N ASP A 155 -2.91 20.59 -3.24
CA ASP A 155 -2.90 21.70 -2.27
C ASP A 155 -4.17 21.70 -1.40
N ARG A 156 -5.32 21.25 -1.94
CA ARG A 156 -6.53 21.05 -1.17
C ARG A 156 -6.40 19.88 -0.18
N ALA A 157 -5.74 18.77 -0.59
CA ALA A 157 -5.49 17.64 0.30
C ALA A 157 -4.56 18.03 1.47
N VAL A 158 -3.50 18.80 1.19
CA VAL A 158 -2.60 19.35 2.22
C VAL A 158 -3.35 20.34 3.12
N TYR A 159 -4.17 21.22 2.55
CA TYR A 159 -5.02 22.14 3.32
C TYR A 159 -5.98 21.37 4.25
N ASN A 160 -6.59 20.29 3.78
CA ASN A 160 -7.45 19.44 4.62
C ASN A 160 -6.70 18.86 5.82
N LEU A 161 -5.46 18.39 5.63
CA LEU A 161 -4.62 17.95 6.75
C LEU A 161 -4.37 19.08 7.76
N MET A 162 -4.10 20.30 7.29
CA MET A 162 -3.95 21.47 8.18
C MET A 162 -5.23 21.75 8.96
N GLN A 163 -6.40 21.63 8.34
CA GLN A 163 -7.68 21.82 9.02
C GLN A 163 -7.90 20.75 10.13
N ILE A 164 -7.54 19.49 9.88
CA ILE A 164 -7.60 18.44 10.91
C ILE A 164 -6.73 18.80 12.11
N LYS A 165 -5.50 19.27 11.87
CA LYS A 165 -4.57 19.71 12.93
C LYS A 165 -5.09 20.88 13.78
N LEU A 166 -6.01 21.67 13.21
CA LEU A 166 -6.65 22.80 13.91
C LEU A 166 -7.91 22.41 14.68
N GLN A 167 -8.58 21.33 14.28
CA GLN A 167 -9.85 20.90 14.90
C GLN A 167 -9.68 20.22 16.25
N ARG A 168 -8.60 19.45 16.41
CA ARG A 168 -8.30 18.63 17.60
C ARG A 168 -6.80 18.62 17.87
N PRO A 169 -6.38 18.29 19.10
CA PRO A 169 -4.96 18.15 19.40
C PRO A 169 -4.27 17.18 18.43
N TYR A 170 -3.23 17.66 17.75
CA TYR A 170 -2.34 16.85 16.93
C TYR A 170 -1.04 16.63 17.71
N LEU A 171 -0.81 15.40 18.14
CA LEU A 171 0.24 15.04 19.07
C LEU A 171 1.57 14.82 18.37
N SER A 172 2.65 15.28 19.01
CA SER A 172 4.02 14.87 18.68
C SER A 172 4.27 13.43 19.13
N VAL A 173 5.42 12.88 18.74
CA VAL A 173 5.85 11.53 19.15
C VAL A 173 5.90 11.39 20.66
N GLU A 174 6.47 12.38 21.35
CA GLU A 174 6.55 12.46 22.83
C GLU A 174 5.16 12.56 23.46
N GLY A 175 4.26 13.32 22.84
CA GLY A 175 2.88 13.46 23.31
C GLY A 175 2.12 12.12 23.24
N VAL A 176 2.30 11.37 22.16
CA VAL A 176 1.73 10.02 22.01
C VAL A 176 2.34 9.06 23.03
N ALA A 177 3.67 9.01 23.14
CA ALA A 177 4.36 8.18 24.13
C ALA A 177 3.92 8.50 25.56
N GLY A 178 3.75 9.79 25.88
CA GLY A 178 3.24 10.24 27.18
C GLY A 178 1.84 9.71 27.50
N LYS A 179 0.91 9.77 26.52
CA LYS A 179 -0.45 9.22 26.72
C LYS A 179 -0.42 7.69 26.89
N ILE A 180 0.40 6.96 26.11
CA ILE A 180 0.55 5.50 26.24
C ILE A 180 1.11 5.16 27.64
N ARG A 181 2.21 5.80 28.08
CA ARG A 181 2.79 5.58 29.42
C ARG A 181 1.79 5.85 30.53
N ALA A 182 1.03 6.93 30.42
CA ALA A 182 -0.01 7.26 31.41
C ALA A 182 -1.12 6.19 31.46
N ALA A 183 -1.53 5.67 30.30
CA ALA A 183 -2.53 4.59 30.23
C ALA A 183 -1.99 3.29 30.85
N VAL A 184 -0.75 2.90 30.54
CA VAL A 184 -0.09 1.71 31.10
C VAL A 184 0.06 1.82 32.62
N ALA A 185 0.57 2.95 33.12
CA ALA A 185 0.76 3.17 34.55
C ALA A 185 -0.55 3.16 35.34
N ALA A 186 -1.62 3.73 34.77
CA ALA A 186 -2.94 3.77 35.39
C ALA A 186 -3.81 2.53 35.10
N LYS A 187 -3.33 1.58 34.30
CA LYS A 187 -4.10 0.44 33.76
C LYS A 187 -5.45 0.88 33.16
N ARG A 188 -5.47 2.03 32.50
CA ARG A 188 -6.67 2.62 31.91
C ARG A 188 -6.82 2.16 30.46
N PRO A 189 -8.03 1.72 30.05
CA PRO A 189 -8.29 1.35 28.66
C PRO A 189 -7.81 2.44 27.68
N PHE A 190 -7.17 2.03 26.59
CA PHE A 190 -6.59 2.96 25.63
C PHE A 190 -6.52 2.33 24.23
N ALA A 191 -6.77 3.11 23.20
CA ALA A 191 -6.69 2.70 21.79
C ALA A 191 -5.94 3.72 20.94
N LEU A 192 -4.90 3.23 20.25
CA LEU A 192 -4.25 3.95 19.16
C LEU A 192 -4.37 3.12 17.89
N ILE A 193 -5.04 3.68 16.88
CA ILE A 193 -5.13 3.11 15.53
C ILE A 193 -4.49 4.04 14.51
N ARG A 194 -4.20 3.50 13.32
CA ARG A 194 -3.62 4.26 12.21
C ARG A 194 -4.47 4.03 10.96
N MET A 195 -4.76 5.10 10.25
CA MET A 195 -5.58 5.09 9.06
C MET A 195 -4.70 5.37 7.84
N GLY A 196 -4.68 4.44 6.90
CA GLY A 196 -3.94 4.51 5.65
C GLY A 196 -4.86 4.55 4.42
N ASP A 197 -4.26 4.41 3.26
CA ASP A 197 -4.97 4.41 1.98
C ASP A 197 -6.00 3.28 1.87
N GLY A 198 -5.71 2.12 2.44
CA GLY A 198 -6.62 0.97 2.47
C GLY A 198 -7.91 1.27 3.25
N GLU A 199 -7.79 1.81 4.46
CA GLU A 199 -8.95 2.20 5.26
C GLU A 199 -9.73 3.34 4.59
N GLY A 200 -9.03 4.30 3.99
CA GLY A 200 -9.65 5.42 3.28
C GLY A 200 -10.40 5.04 2.00
N ALA A 201 -10.06 3.90 1.37
CA ALA A 201 -10.83 3.36 0.25
C ALA A 201 -12.26 2.95 0.66
N PHE A 202 -12.48 2.63 1.93
CA PHE A 202 -13.77 2.28 2.51
C PHE A 202 -14.45 3.44 3.26
N ALA A 203 -13.86 4.63 3.31
CA ALA A 203 -14.47 5.78 3.95
C ALA A 203 -15.80 6.14 3.25
N ASN A 204 -16.90 6.13 4.00
CA ASN A 204 -18.21 6.55 3.50
C ASN A 204 -18.32 8.06 3.56
N LEU A 205 -18.32 8.71 2.39
CA LEU A 205 -18.41 10.16 2.23
C LEU A 205 -19.81 10.63 1.77
N GLY A 206 -20.79 9.72 1.80
CA GLY A 206 -22.17 9.97 1.41
C GLY A 206 -22.48 9.54 -0.02
N GLY A 207 -23.78 9.27 -0.28
CA GLY A 207 -24.24 8.64 -1.52
C GLY A 207 -23.94 9.43 -2.80
N GLN A 208 -23.87 10.76 -2.74
CA GLN A 208 -23.53 11.59 -3.90
C GLN A 208 -22.05 11.42 -4.30
N ASP A 209 -21.15 11.35 -3.32
CA ASP A 209 -19.71 11.13 -3.56
C ASP A 209 -19.47 9.71 -4.09
N GLU A 210 -20.08 8.72 -3.45
CA GLU A 210 -20.03 7.31 -3.88
C GLU A 210 -20.53 7.14 -5.32
N SER A 211 -21.65 7.76 -5.68
CA SER A 211 -22.20 7.68 -7.05
C SER A 211 -21.29 8.34 -8.08
N ARG A 212 -20.66 9.46 -7.72
CA ARG A 212 -19.78 10.22 -8.63
C ARG A 212 -18.49 9.46 -8.96
N TYR A 213 -17.96 8.70 -8.02
CA TYR A 213 -16.69 8.00 -8.14
C TYR A 213 -16.84 6.48 -8.03
N ALA A 214 -17.99 5.95 -8.41
CA ALA A 214 -18.36 4.55 -8.20
C ALA A 214 -17.36 3.54 -8.80
N ALA A 215 -16.89 3.75 -10.04
CA ALA A 215 -15.91 2.89 -10.68
C ALA A 215 -14.55 2.98 -9.98
N LEU A 216 -14.07 4.21 -9.68
CA LEU A 216 -12.80 4.44 -9.00
C LEU A 216 -12.79 3.84 -7.60
N TYR A 217 -13.82 4.08 -6.80
CA TYR A 217 -13.90 3.55 -5.44
C TYR A 217 -14.11 2.04 -5.43
N GLY A 218 -14.95 1.52 -6.31
CA GLY A 218 -15.16 0.08 -6.47
C GLY A 218 -13.87 -0.65 -6.83
N GLN A 219 -13.11 -0.14 -7.81
CA GLN A 219 -11.81 -0.70 -8.19
C GLN A 219 -10.82 -0.66 -7.03
N ASN A 220 -10.70 0.47 -6.33
CA ASN A 220 -9.78 0.61 -5.21
C ASN A 220 -10.10 -0.38 -4.08
N ARG A 221 -11.36 -0.55 -3.72
CA ARG A 221 -11.80 -1.54 -2.73
C ARG A 221 -11.44 -2.96 -3.14
N GLN A 222 -11.71 -3.33 -4.39
CA GLN A 222 -11.32 -4.64 -4.92
C GLN A 222 -9.81 -4.85 -4.88
N ASP A 223 -9.02 -3.85 -5.28
CA ASP A 223 -7.56 -3.92 -5.27
C ASP A 223 -7.02 -4.13 -3.86
N PHE A 224 -7.55 -3.43 -2.85
CA PHE A 224 -7.14 -3.62 -1.46
C PHE A 224 -7.55 -4.99 -0.92
N VAL A 225 -8.75 -5.45 -1.21
CA VAL A 225 -9.21 -6.78 -0.82
C VAL A 225 -8.35 -7.88 -1.47
N ARG A 226 -7.99 -7.72 -2.75
CA ARG A 226 -7.06 -8.64 -3.43
C ARG A 226 -5.64 -8.59 -2.84
N MET A 227 -5.18 -7.41 -2.45
CA MET A 227 -3.88 -7.23 -1.80
C MET A 227 -3.83 -7.93 -0.43
N TRP A 228 -4.91 -7.85 0.35
CA TRP A 228 -4.97 -8.45 1.67
C TRP A 228 -5.19 -9.96 1.64
N TRP A 229 -6.05 -10.46 0.73
CA TRP A 229 -6.49 -11.88 0.73
C TRP A 229 -6.22 -12.64 -0.57
N GLY A 230 -5.49 -12.06 -1.51
CA GLY A 230 -5.03 -12.71 -2.74
C GLY A 230 -6.17 -13.13 -3.67
N GLN A 231 -5.98 -14.26 -4.38
CA GLN A 231 -6.95 -14.76 -5.36
C GLN A 231 -8.29 -15.23 -4.74
N GLN A 232 -8.33 -15.45 -3.45
CA GLN A 232 -9.58 -15.78 -2.75
C GLN A 232 -10.45 -14.54 -2.44
N ALA A 233 -9.96 -13.35 -2.76
CA ALA A 233 -10.62 -12.08 -2.49
C ALA A 233 -12.06 -12.02 -3.06
N ASP A 234 -12.29 -12.55 -4.25
CA ASP A 234 -13.61 -12.53 -4.88
C ASP A 234 -14.70 -13.23 -4.05
N ARG A 235 -14.32 -14.19 -3.19
CA ARG A 235 -15.23 -14.85 -2.25
C ARG A 235 -15.62 -13.95 -1.07
N TYR A 236 -14.79 -12.96 -0.73
CA TYR A 236 -14.90 -12.19 0.49
C TYR A 236 -15.27 -10.71 0.27
N VAL A 237 -15.11 -10.17 -0.95
CA VAL A 237 -15.38 -8.76 -1.28
C VAL A 237 -16.76 -8.33 -0.78
N LEU A 238 -17.81 -9.03 -1.17
CA LEU A 238 -19.19 -8.69 -0.79
C LEU A 238 -19.43 -8.79 0.71
N GLY A 239 -18.78 -9.73 1.41
CA GLY A 239 -18.91 -9.89 2.85
C GLY A 239 -18.09 -8.90 3.65
N PHE A 240 -17.00 -8.38 3.07
CA PHE A 240 -16.12 -7.42 3.72
C PHE A 240 -16.59 -5.96 3.60
N ASP A 241 -17.25 -5.58 2.52
CA ASP A 241 -17.70 -4.20 2.31
C ASP A 241 -18.43 -3.58 3.51
N PRO A 242 -19.41 -4.26 4.16
CA PRO A 242 -20.06 -3.71 5.34
C PRO A 242 -19.11 -3.49 6.53
N ILE A 243 -18.09 -4.33 6.66
CA ILE A 243 -17.06 -4.22 7.70
C ILE A 243 -16.09 -3.10 7.30
N GLY A 244 -15.61 -3.09 6.06
CA GLY A 244 -14.73 -2.05 5.56
C GLY A 244 -15.30 -0.64 5.79
N HIS A 245 -16.58 -0.43 5.48
CA HIS A 245 -17.25 0.86 5.69
C HIS A 245 -17.33 1.27 7.17
N LYS A 246 -17.45 0.32 8.09
CA LYS A 246 -17.51 0.60 9.53
C LYS A 246 -16.14 0.90 10.15
N VAL A 247 -15.04 0.64 9.45
CA VAL A 247 -13.70 0.87 10.03
C VAL A 247 -13.46 2.33 10.41
N MET A 248 -14.08 3.26 9.68
CA MET A 248 -13.98 4.68 9.99
C MET A 248 -14.78 5.07 11.25
N ASP A 249 -15.88 4.36 11.53
CA ASP A 249 -16.72 4.62 12.71
C ASP A 249 -15.97 4.28 14.01
N LEU A 250 -15.07 3.28 13.97
CA LEU A 250 -14.24 2.89 15.13
C LEU A 250 -13.38 4.04 15.64
N THR A 251 -13.06 5.03 14.79
CA THR A 251 -12.19 6.15 15.14
C THR A 251 -12.75 7.01 16.26
N SER A 252 -14.08 7.08 16.40
CA SER A 252 -14.75 7.83 17.47
C SER A 252 -14.56 7.23 18.87
N GLU A 253 -14.23 5.94 18.94
CA GLU A 253 -13.97 5.22 20.18
C GLU A 253 -12.48 5.15 20.53
N CYS A 254 -11.60 5.72 19.70
CA CYS A 254 -10.16 5.71 19.91
C CYS A 254 -9.66 6.97 20.63
N ASP A 255 -8.63 6.83 21.46
CA ASP A 255 -7.97 7.96 22.13
C ASP A 255 -7.09 8.73 21.13
N ILE A 256 -6.40 7.99 20.24
CA ILE A 256 -5.54 8.59 19.22
C ILE A 256 -5.76 7.89 17.88
N VAL A 257 -5.85 8.69 16.81
CA VAL A 257 -5.86 8.19 15.43
C VAL A 257 -4.71 8.80 14.65
N GLY A 258 -3.87 7.94 14.08
CA GLY A 258 -2.86 8.35 13.12
C GLY A 258 -3.51 8.61 11.74
N VAL A 259 -3.31 9.81 11.21
CA VAL A 259 -3.84 10.23 9.90
C VAL A 259 -2.71 10.42 8.89
N PRO A 260 -2.99 10.28 7.57
CA PRO A 260 -2.00 10.48 6.52
C PRO A 260 -1.26 11.81 6.68
N TYR A 261 0.06 11.78 6.49
CA TYR A 261 0.94 12.94 6.65
C TYR A 261 1.32 13.56 5.31
N GLU A 262 1.82 14.78 5.34
CA GLU A 262 2.00 15.62 4.16
C GLU A 262 2.95 15.03 3.11
N SER A 263 4.11 14.49 3.51
CA SER A 263 5.07 13.95 2.55
C SER A 263 4.53 12.72 1.82
N TRP A 264 3.72 11.88 2.48
CA TRP A 264 3.04 10.76 1.82
C TRP A 264 1.99 11.25 0.83
N LEU A 265 1.15 12.21 1.21
CA LEU A 265 0.22 12.85 0.27
C LEU A 265 0.95 13.40 -0.97
N ARG A 266 2.03 14.17 -0.76
CA ARG A 266 2.81 14.75 -1.86
C ARG A 266 3.39 13.68 -2.78
N HIS A 267 3.86 12.58 -2.21
CA HIS A 267 4.37 11.44 -2.98
C HIS A 267 3.28 10.83 -3.86
N GLU A 268 2.12 10.49 -3.29
CA GLU A 268 1.01 9.88 -4.07
C GLU A 268 0.55 10.80 -5.22
N TYR A 269 0.48 12.11 -4.98
CA TYR A 269 0.17 13.07 -6.05
C TYR A 269 1.28 13.15 -7.11
N SER A 270 2.55 13.01 -6.75
CA SER A 270 3.66 13.07 -7.71
C SER A 270 3.68 11.89 -8.68
N ILE A 271 3.16 10.75 -8.26
CA ILE A 271 3.05 9.54 -9.08
C ILE A 271 1.63 9.31 -9.63
N ALA A 272 0.70 10.24 -9.40
CA ALA A 272 -0.72 10.13 -9.75
C ALA A 272 -1.35 8.79 -9.35
N SER A 273 -1.15 8.40 -8.10
CA SER A 273 -1.62 7.12 -7.57
C SER A 273 -3.14 7.04 -7.53
N THR A 274 -3.72 6.17 -8.34
CA THR A 274 -5.18 5.97 -8.43
C THR A 274 -5.79 5.40 -7.15
N ARG A 275 -4.99 4.73 -6.32
CA ARG A 275 -5.39 4.20 -4.99
C ARG A 275 -5.02 5.14 -3.85
N GLY A 276 -3.76 5.57 -3.84
CA GLY A 276 -3.21 6.36 -2.73
C GLY A 276 -3.89 7.72 -2.60
N ILE A 277 -4.08 8.46 -3.70
CA ILE A 277 -4.71 9.79 -3.63
C ILE A 277 -6.12 9.72 -3.05
N PRO A 278 -7.07 8.92 -3.59
CA PRO A 278 -8.41 8.83 -3.01
C PRO A 278 -8.37 8.27 -1.59
N GLY A 279 -7.62 7.19 -1.35
CA GLY A 279 -7.53 6.58 -0.04
C GLY A 279 -7.09 7.56 1.05
N LEU A 280 -5.96 8.24 0.86
CA LEU A 280 -5.46 9.20 1.85
C LEU A 280 -6.35 10.45 1.99
N SER A 281 -6.80 11.00 0.87
CA SER A 281 -7.65 12.20 0.88
C SER A 281 -8.99 11.95 1.54
N ASN A 282 -9.58 10.76 1.33
CA ASN A 282 -10.88 10.40 1.89
C ASN A 282 -10.86 10.33 3.42
N ILE A 283 -9.75 9.91 4.03
CA ILE A 283 -9.59 9.95 5.50
C ILE A 283 -9.73 11.40 6.00
N HIS A 284 -9.03 12.33 5.38
CA HIS A 284 -9.11 13.74 5.79
C HIS A 284 -10.52 14.31 5.54
N ARG A 285 -11.12 13.98 4.41
CA ARG A 285 -12.48 14.40 4.06
C ARG A 285 -13.51 13.88 5.06
N PHE A 286 -13.38 12.62 5.48
CA PHE A 286 -14.27 12.02 6.47
C PHE A 286 -14.27 12.80 7.78
N PHE A 287 -13.10 13.08 8.36
CA PHE A 287 -13.01 13.83 9.61
C PHE A 287 -13.42 15.31 9.49
N LEU A 288 -13.36 15.87 8.28
CA LEU A 288 -13.79 17.25 8.04
C LEU A 288 -15.29 17.35 7.76
N ALA A 289 -15.95 16.26 7.35
CA ALA A 289 -17.38 16.24 7.05
C ALA A 289 -18.23 16.40 8.31
N ASP A 290 -17.83 15.76 9.41
CA ASP A 290 -18.47 15.93 10.71
C ASP A 290 -17.42 16.11 11.83
N LYS A 291 -17.39 17.31 12.40
CA LYS A 291 -16.46 17.68 13.48
C LYS A 291 -16.73 16.95 14.80
N ASN A 292 -17.90 16.33 14.95
CA ASN A 292 -18.27 15.58 16.15
C ASN A 292 -17.76 14.13 16.08
N VAL A 293 -17.46 13.64 14.87
CA VAL A 293 -16.90 12.29 14.66
C VAL A 293 -15.39 12.31 14.74
N GLY A 294 -14.80 11.29 15.37
CA GLY A 294 -13.37 11.07 15.44
C GLY A 294 -12.79 11.00 16.87
N PRO A 295 -11.49 10.78 16.99
CA PRO A 295 -10.80 10.51 18.26
C PRO A 295 -10.65 11.74 19.15
N GLU A 296 -10.16 11.55 20.38
CA GLU A 296 -9.75 12.66 21.25
C GLU A 296 -8.59 13.47 20.66
N SER A 297 -7.66 12.80 20.00
CA SER A 297 -6.46 13.40 19.42
C SER A 297 -6.04 12.72 18.13
N PHE A 298 -5.35 13.47 17.27
CA PHE A 298 -4.70 12.95 16.08
C PHE A 298 -3.18 12.86 16.26
N CYS A 299 -2.53 12.05 15.42
CA CYS A 299 -1.08 12.03 15.23
C CYS A 299 -0.73 11.68 13.78
N SER A 300 0.57 11.57 13.46
CA SER A 300 1.04 11.03 12.20
C SER A 300 0.64 9.54 12.06
N GLN A 301 0.19 9.14 10.87
CA GLN A 301 -0.01 7.71 10.57
C GLN A 301 1.30 6.91 10.72
N HIS A 302 2.45 7.56 10.58
CA HIS A 302 3.77 6.96 10.72
C HIS A 302 4.23 6.81 12.19
N ILE A 303 3.37 7.13 13.14
CA ILE A 303 3.68 7.20 14.58
C ILE A 303 4.34 5.93 15.15
N HIS A 304 4.00 4.73 14.65
CA HIS A 304 4.58 3.47 15.10
C HIS A 304 6.09 3.40 14.84
N ILE A 305 6.54 3.91 13.69
CA ILE A 305 7.95 3.99 13.32
C ILE A 305 8.62 5.13 14.09
N GLU A 306 7.96 6.28 14.18
CA GLU A 306 8.49 7.44 14.90
C GLU A 306 8.71 7.13 16.40
N LEU A 307 7.78 6.41 17.03
CA LEU A 307 7.92 5.94 18.41
C LEU A 307 9.11 4.97 18.58
N HIS A 308 9.29 4.05 17.63
CA HIS A 308 10.40 3.10 17.65
C HIS A 308 11.74 3.80 17.41
N THR A 309 11.85 4.62 16.36
CA THR A 309 13.11 5.31 16.02
C THR A 309 13.54 6.33 17.07
N ALA A 310 12.59 6.91 17.80
CA ALA A 310 12.87 7.76 18.95
C ALA A 310 13.23 6.98 20.24
N GLY A 311 13.16 5.65 20.22
CA GLY A 311 13.39 4.80 21.41
C GLY A 311 12.25 4.81 22.43
N LEU A 312 11.18 5.58 22.19
CA LEU A 312 10.09 5.78 23.14
C LEU A 312 9.20 4.55 23.30
N LEU A 313 9.01 3.79 22.22
CA LEU A 313 8.31 2.50 22.27
C LEU A 313 9.14 1.46 23.04
N ASP A 314 10.44 1.45 22.83
CA ASP A 314 11.38 0.57 23.51
C ASP A 314 11.36 0.81 25.04
N GLU A 315 11.33 2.08 25.48
CA GLU A 315 11.18 2.43 26.90
C GLU A 315 9.89 1.87 27.51
N ILE A 316 8.76 1.99 26.79
CA ILE A 316 7.46 1.45 27.22
C ILE A 316 7.52 -0.06 27.36
N LEU A 317 8.09 -0.75 26.36
CA LEU A 317 8.15 -2.21 26.35
C LEU A 317 9.09 -2.78 27.40
N ARG A 318 10.27 -2.16 27.64
CA ARG A 318 11.21 -2.58 28.71
C ARG A 318 10.63 -2.42 30.11
N GLY A 319 9.68 -1.52 30.28
CA GLY A 319 8.95 -1.33 31.53
C GLY A 319 7.77 -2.28 31.73
N THR A 320 7.45 -3.12 30.71
CA THR A 320 6.24 -3.95 30.68
C THR A 320 6.60 -5.42 30.75
N LYS A 321 6.09 -6.15 31.77
CA LYS A 321 6.38 -7.59 31.96
C LYS A 321 5.50 -8.50 31.14
N GLN A 322 4.27 -8.11 30.90
CA GLN A 322 3.24 -8.91 30.24
C GLN A 322 2.57 -8.11 29.13
N ILE A 323 2.51 -8.68 27.94
CA ILE A 323 1.81 -8.07 26.82
C ILE A 323 0.90 -9.07 26.11
N GLY A 324 -0.09 -8.55 25.38
CA GLY A 324 -0.76 -9.28 24.30
C GLY A 324 -0.11 -8.92 22.96
N LEU A 325 -0.06 -9.85 22.06
CA LEU A 325 0.48 -9.66 20.71
C LEU A 325 -0.45 -10.29 19.68
N ILE A 326 -0.83 -9.52 18.67
CA ILE A 326 -1.58 -9.99 17.51
C ILE A 326 -0.72 -9.76 16.28
N SER A 327 -0.27 -10.83 15.62
CA SER A 327 0.62 -10.75 14.46
C SER A 327 0.59 -12.05 13.65
N CYS A 328 0.97 -11.96 12.37
CA CYS A 328 1.24 -13.14 11.54
C CYS A 328 2.65 -13.72 11.74
N ARG A 329 3.52 -13.06 12.54
CA ARG A 329 4.93 -13.45 12.71
C ARG A 329 5.10 -14.33 13.94
N SER A 330 5.31 -15.63 13.71
CA SER A 330 5.41 -16.66 14.77
C SER A 330 6.66 -16.53 15.64
N ASP A 331 7.73 -15.93 15.12
CA ASP A 331 8.99 -15.69 15.84
C ASP A 331 8.99 -14.42 16.70
N LEU A 332 8.05 -13.50 16.44
CA LEU A 332 7.98 -12.20 17.12
C LEU A 332 7.84 -12.28 18.64
N PRO A 333 7.06 -13.20 19.24
CA PRO A 333 7.01 -13.35 20.69
C PRO A 333 8.37 -13.57 21.34
N SER A 334 9.17 -14.45 20.76
CA SER A 334 10.52 -14.76 21.25
C SER A 334 11.48 -13.58 21.13
N LEU A 335 11.40 -12.85 19.99
CA LEU A 335 12.18 -11.63 19.78
C LEU A 335 11.84 -10.55 20.81
N LEU A 336 10.55 -10.32 21.08
CA LEU A 336 10.10 -9.33 22.05
C LEU A 336 10.55 -9.70 23.48
N SER A 337 10.42 -10.96 23.87
CA SER A 337 10.87 -11.45 25.16
C SER A 337 12.38 -11.27 25.34
N THR A 338 13.18 -11.65 24.34
CA THR A 338 14.64 -11.56 24.40
C THR A 338 15.12 -10.11 24.40
N HIS A 339 14.59 -9.29 23.51
CA HIS A 339 15.11 -7.92 23.31
C HIS A 339 14.63 -6.94 24.37
N PHE A 340 13.37 -7.03 24.81
CA PHE A 340 12.77 -6.09 25.78
C PHE A 340 12.65 -6.65 27.20
N GLY A 341 12.94 -7.92 27.43
CA GLY A 341 12.82 -8.56 28.73
C GLY A 341 11.38 -8.82 29.15
N ILE A 342 10.47 -9.04 28.18
CA ILE A 342 9.06 -9.32 28.44
C ILE A 342 8.94 -10.79 28.91
N GLU A 343 8.35 -10.98 30.09
CA GLU A 343 8.27 -12.29 30.76
C GLU A 343 7.12 -13.15 30.20
N ASP A 344 6.01 -12.53 29.78
CA ASP A 344 4.81 -13.21 29.30
C ASP A 344 4.23 -12.51 28.06
N VAL A 345 4.17 -13.23 26.93
CA VAL A 345 3.59 -12.77 25.67
C VAL A 345 2.38 -13.64 25.35
N GLU A 346 1.19 -13.11 25.57
CA GLU A 346 -0.05 -13.74 25.13
C GLU A 346 -0.22 -13.54 23.61
N PHE A 347 0.12 -14.56 22.83
CA PHE A 347 0.21 -14.46 21.37
C PHE A 347 -1.04 -14.98 20.68
N TYR A 348 -1.61 -14.14 19.83
CA TYR A 348 -2.70 -14.45 18.91
C TYR A 348 -2.17 -14.41 17.48
N GLN A 349 -1.87 -15.56 16.93
CA GLN A 349 -1.40 -15.67 15.56
C GLN A 349 -2.55 -15.49 14.58
N ILE A 350 -2.32 -14.67 13.54
CA ILE A 350 -3.25 -14.40 12.45
C ILE A 350 -2.61 -14.75 11.11
N PRO A 351 -3.41 -15.05 10.06
CA PRO A 351 -2.89 -15.18 8.71
C PRO A 351 -2.25 -13.87 8.22
N GLY A 352 -1.15 -13.96 7.49
CA GLY A 352 -0.51 -12.82 6.85
C GLY A 352 -1.25 -12.33 5.61
N GLU A 353 -0.95 -11.10 5.19
CA GLU A 353 -1.42 -10.58 3.92
C GLU A 353 -0.67 -11.28 2.77
N GLN A 354 -1.39 -11.89 1.81
CA GLN A 354 -0.81 -12.78 0.81
C GLN A 354 0.21 -12.13 -0.14
N ASN A 355 0.14 -10.83 -0.37
CA ASN A 355 1.05 -10.14 -1.26
C ASN A 355 2.33 -9.60 -0.59
N TYR A 356 2.46 -9.71 0.73
CA TYR A 356 3.62 -9.21 1.47
C TYR A 356 4.51 -10.33 2.03
N GLY A 357 4.56 -11.46 1.33
CA GLY A 357 5.53 -12.54 1.54
C GLY A 357 5.22 -13.44 2.71
N GLN A 358 5.78 -14.60 2.61
CA GLN A 358 5.90 -15.72 3.55
C GLN A 358 4.99 -15.65 4.77
N CYS A 359 3.72 -16.05 4.56
CA CYS A 359 2.89 -16.53 5.64
C CYS A 359 3.42 -17.92 6.01
N ASP A 360 3.47 -18.24 7.28
CA ASP A 360 3.68 -19.63 7.71
C ASP A 360 2.68 -20.52 6.96
N GLU A 361 3.16 -21.52 6.23
CA GLU A 361 2.35 -22.39 5.35
C GLU A 361 1.25 -23.16 6.10
N ASP A 362 1.26 -23.11 7.42
CA ASP A 362 0.33 -23.82 8.30
C ASP A 362 -1.02 -23.12 8.49
N PHE A 363 -1.19 -21.84 8.07
CA PHE A 363 -2.48 -21.17 8.16
C PHE A 363 -3.39 -21.58 6.98
N ARG A 364 -4.29 -22.53 7.21
CA ARG A 364 -5.30 -23.00 6.24
C ARG A 364 -6.50 -22.07 6.12
N ASP A 365 -6.76 -21.26 7.16
CA ASP A 365 -7.94 -20.41 7.24
C ASP A 365 -7.61 -18.97 6.82
N ALA A 366 -8.54 -18.35 6.09
CA ALA A 366 -8.41 -16.94 5.74
C ALA A 366 -8.53 -16.06 7.00
N HIS A 367 -7.83 -14.93 7.03
CA HIS A 367 -7.96 -13.97 8.12
C HIS A 367 -9.42 -13.50 8.26
N PHE A 368 -10.08 -13.21 7.15
CA PHE A 368 -11.51 -12.90 7.10
C PHE A 368 -12.26 -13.98 6.32
N PRO A 369 -13.44 -14.46 6.78
CA PRO A 369 -14.15 -14.04 7.99
C PRO A 369 -13.83 -14.86 9.26
N ASP A 370 -13.20 -16.03 9.13
CA ASP A 370 -13.23 -17.05 10.18
C ASP A 370 -12.26 -16.73 11.33
N THR A 371 -10.97 -16.53 11.05
CA THR A 371 -10.00 -16.12 12.09
C THR A 371 -10.43 -14.82 12.75
N PHE A 372 -10.96 -13.87 11.97
CA PHE A 372 -11.48 -12.61 12.50
C PHE A 372 -12.56 -12.81 13.55
N ARG A 373 -13.56 -13.66 13.28
CA ARG A 373 -14.66 -13.94 14.23
C ARG A 373 -14.19 -14.65 15.49
N ILE A 374 -13.31 -15.64 15.33
CA ILE A 374 -12.74 -16.38 16.46
C ILE A 374 -11.98 -15.39 17.36
N LEU A 375 -11.08 -14.60 16.78
CA LEU A 375 -10.25 -13.69 17.55
C LEU A 375 -11.06 -12.56 18.22
N GLN A 376 -12.12 -12.05 17.56
CA GLN A 376 -13.04 -11.10 18.20
C GLN A 376 -13.68 -11.69 19.47
N ASN A 377 -14.08 -12.96 19.44
CA ASN A 377 -14.64 -13.62 20.61
C ASN A 377 -13.59 -13.83 21.70
N ASP A 378 -12.38 -14.27 21.36
CA ASP A 378 -11.29 -14.52 22.30
C ASP A 378 -10.83 -13.22 23.00
N LEU A 379 -10.87 -12.09 22.29
CA LEU A 379 -10.54 -10.77 22.82
C LEU A 379 -11.68 -10.15 23.63
N SER A 380 -12.91 -10.71 23.60
CA SER A 380 -14.07 -10.20 24.33
C SER A 380 -14.07 -10.65 25.80
N ARG A 381 -12.98 -10.35 26.51
CA ARG A 381 -12.78 -10.65 27.94
C ARG A 381 -12.00 -9.55 28.64
N ASP A 382 -12.10 -9.43 29.95
CA ASP A 382 -11.36 -8.42 30.71
C ASP A 382 -9.84 -8.60 30.55
N HIS A 383 -9.17 -7.56 30.13
CA HIS A 383 -7.72 -7.50 29.91
C HIS A 383 -6.94 -6.84 31.07
N HIS A 384 -7.62 -6.31 32.08
CA HIS A 384 -7.04 -5.75 33.31
C HIS A 384 -5.93 -4.71 33.07
N GLY A 385 -6.05 -3.90 32.01
CA GLY A 385 -5.06 -2.90 31.63
C GLY A 385 -3.80 -3.46 30.96
N ARG A 386 -3.82 -4.71 30.47
CA ARG A 386 -2.71 -5.29 29.70
C ARG A 386 -2.47 -4.50 28.42
N LEU A 387 -1.19 -4.29 28.09
CA LEU A 387 -0.76 -3.67 26.84
C LEU A 387 -0.76 -4.70 25.70
N PHE A 388 -1.40 -4.37 24.60
CA PHE A 388 -1.42 -5.15 23.36
C PHE A 388 -0.72 -4.42 22.22
N LEU A 389 0.12 -5.16 21.51
CA LEU A 389 0.69 -4.75 20.23
C LEU A 389 -0.08 -5.44 19.10
N VAL A 390 -0.64 -4.67 18.18
CA VAL A 390 -1.53 -5.19 17.14
C VAL A 390 -0.93 -4.92 15.75
N ALA A 391 -0.65 -5.99 15.01
CA ALA A 391 -0.19 -5.97 13.61
C ALA A 391 -1.16 -6.79 12.75
N GLY A 392 -2.40 -6.31 12.60
CA GLY A 392 -3.52 -7.04 11.97
C GLY A 392 -4.11 -6.34 10.75
N GLY A 393 -3.38 -5.43 10.10
CA GLY A 393 -3.86 -4.69 8.92
C GLY A 393 -5.17 -3.94 9.20
N VAL A 394 -6.08 -3.96 8.24
CA VAL A 394 -7.40 -3.30 8.38
C VAL A 394 -8.23 -3.91 9.50
N LEU A 395 -8.20 -5.24 9.68
CA LEU A 395 -8.93 -5.93 10.75
C LEU A 395 -8.35 -5.65 12.14
N GLY A 396 -7.07 -5.31 12.21
CA GLY A 396 -6.41 -4.91 13.44
C GLY A 396 -7.10 -3.74 14.16
N LYS A 397 -7.79 -2.85 13.44
CA LYS A 397 -8.54 -1.73 14.02
C LYS A 397 -9.70 -2.21 14.90
N TYR A 398 -10.35 -3.27 14.45
CA TYR A 398 -11.42 -3.93 15.23
C TYR A 398 -10.85 -4.60 16.48
N TYR A 399 -9.70 -5.27 16.39
CA TYR A 399 -9.04 -5.88 17.54
C TYR A 399 -8.65 -4.83 18.58
N VAL A 400 -8.07 -3.70 18.12
CA VAL A 400 -7.71 -2.58 19.02
C VAL A 400 -8.94 -2.06 19.76
N GLN A 401 -10.06 -1.85 19.05
CA GLN A 401 -11.30 -1.38 19.66
C GLN A 401 -11.86 -2.40 20.65
N THR A 402 -11.89 -3.68 20.28
CA THR A 402 -12.38 -4.74 21.19
C THR A 402 -11.52 -4.81 22.46
N ILE A 403 -10.20 -4.83 22.34
CA ILE A 403 -9.30 -4.85 23.51
C ILE A 403 -9.58 -3.65 24.41
N LYS A 404 -9.72 -2.43 23.88
CA LYS A 404 -10.07 -1.24 24.68
C LYS A 404 -11.41 -1.41 25.38
N SER A 405 -12.44 -1.89 24.67
CA SER A 405 -13.79 -2.08 25.23
C SER A 405 -13.81 -3.06 26.39
N TYR A 406 -12.86 -4.00 26.41
CA TYR A 406 -12.69 -4.97 27.49
C TYR A 406 -11.49 -4.64 28.40
N GLY A 407 -11.22 -3.37 28.60
CA GLY A 407 -10.31 -2.90 29.66
C GLY A 407 -8.82 -2.97 29.33
N GLY A 408 -8.45 -3.28 28.08
CA GLY A 408 -7.06 -3.35 27.64
C GLY A 408 -6.52 -2.03 27.07
N ILE A 409 -5.22 -2.01 26.81
CA ILE A 409 -4.47 -0.93 26.16
C ILE A 409 -3.95 -1.47 24.85
N ALA A 410 -4.38 -0.94 23.70
CA ALA A 410 -4.02 -1.48 22.41
C ALA A 410 -3.40 -0.45 21.47
N ILE A 411 -2.29 -0.83 20.83
CA ILE A 411 -1.50 0.01 19.92
C ILE A 411 -1.36 -0.72 18.59
N ASP A 412 -1.83 -0.10 17.51
CA ASP A 412 -1.57 -0.55 16.15
C ASP A 412 -0.11 -0.28 15.76
N ILE A 413 0.69 -1.34 15.68
CA ILE A 413 2.09 -1.29 15.26
C ILE A 413 2.30 -1.67 13.79
N GLY A 414 1.31 -2.27 13.12
CA GLY A 414 1.32 -2.62 11.68
C GLY A 414 2.62 -3.26 11.21
N SER A 415 3.20 -2.72 10.14
CA SER A 415 4.41 -3.24 9.49
C SER A 415 5.70 -3.13 10.34
N LEU A 416 5.68 -2.47 11.50
CA LEU A 416 6.81 -2.50 12.42
C LEU A 416 7.09 -3.92 12.91
N ALA A 417 6.04 -4.74 13.09
CA ALA A 417 6.17 -6.16 13.41
C ALA A 417 7.01 -6.93 12.37
N ASP A 418 6.79 -6.65 11.08
CA ASP A 418 7.58 -7.24 9.99
C ASP A 418 9.05 -6.78 10.06
N GLY A 419 9.25 -5.46 10.23
CA GLY A 419 10.57 -4.87 10.36
C GLY A 419 11.38 -5.47 11.52
N TRP A 420 10.75 -5.71 12.67
CA TRP A 420 11.39 -6.35 13.82
C TRP A 420 11.85 -7.79 13.52
N CYS A 421 11.12 -8.52 12.69
CA CYS A 421 11.51 -9.84 12.20
C CYS A 421 12.53 -9.79 11.03
N GLY A 422 12.93 -8.60 10.59
CA GLY A 422 13.86 -8.42 9.46
C GLY A 422 13.21 -8.62 8.10
N ILE A 423 11.89 -8.57 8.02
CA ILE A 423 11.11 -8.72 6.78
C ILE A 423 10.75 -7.34 6.26
N ASN A 424 11.27 -6.99 5.08
CA ASN A 424 11.04 -5.70 4.47
C ASN A 424 9.75 -5.69 3.62
N THR A 425 8.61 -5.50 4.27
CA THR A 425 7.31 -5.39 3.58
C THR A 425 7.01 -3.97 3.07
N ARG A 426 7.81 -2.99 3.46
CA ARG A 426 7.68 -1.59 3.03
C ARG A 426 9.07 -1.03 2.70
N PRO A 427 9.23 -0.22 1.63
CA PRO A 427 10.52 0.39 1.29
C PRO A 427 11.10 1.22 2.46
N GLY A 428 12.38 1.00 2.78
CA GLY A 428 13.08 1.73 3.84
C GLY A 428 12.80 1.27 5.28
N PHE A 429 12.00 0.22 5.47
CA PHE A 429 11.63 -0.31 6.80
C PHE A 429 12.44 -1.58 7.15
N ASN A 430 13.66 -1.41 7.56
CA ASN A 430 14.47 -2.52 8.09
C ASN A 430 14.88 -2.19 9.53
N TYR A 431 14.04 -2.57 10.48
CA TYR A 431 14.24 -2.32 11.92
C TYR A 431 14.43 -3.61 12.71
N ARG A 432 15.21 -4.54 12.17
CA ARG A 432 15.43 -5.85 12.78
C ARG A 432 15.90 -5.72 14.22
N LEU A 433 15.17 -6.34 15.14
CA LEU A 433 15.62 -6.47 16.52
C LEU A 433 16.84 -7.40 16.58
N ALA A 434 17.86 -6.97 17.31
CA ALA A 434 19.01 -7.84 17.59
C ALA A 434 18.59 -8.93 18.59
N LEU A 435 18.98 -10.16 18.28
CA LEU A 435 18.86 -11.32 19.19
C LEU A 435 19.88 -11.23 20.31
#